data_8b8507c6032e09fa31e09cafe4791e0f
#
_entry.id   8b8507c6032e09fa31e09cafe4791e0f
#
_cell.length_a   1.000
_cell.length_b   1.000
_cell.length_c   1.000
_cell.angle_alpha   90.00
_cell.angle_beta   90.00
_cell.angle_gamma   90.00
#
_symmetry.space_group_name_H-M   'P 1'
#
loop_
_entity.id
_entity.type
_entity.pdbx_description
1 polymer ?
#
loop_
_entity_poly.entity_id
_entity_poly.type
_entity_poly.pdbx_seq_one_letter_code
_entity_poly.pdbx_strand_id
1 'polypeptide(L)'
;MVDSETIDTKVSDKKEEFNDEQEEEINDNHEETKEKRKNIGDGVINDLYASIDEFKEYIKNMQKNADRKYAEYKKSTVQTIDIDLIETKDAYHIKAAVPGVSKEDVMIEAGDNDFTIEATLNAYIDEFEEEAEVIASSIKSGKCVKTVRFENSLDLENITAKFTNGIVLINIPKLIIPKHKINVE
;
A
#
# COMPACT_ATOMS: atom_id res chain seq x y z
N MET A 1 4.98 -18.37 16.79
CA MET A 1 5.08 -17.06 16.13
C MET A 1 6.16 -17.20 15.08
N VAL A 2 5.81 -17.27 13.82
CA VAL A 2 6.77 -17.32 12.71
C VAL A 2 6.90 -15.87 12.25
N ASP A 3 8.14 -15.34 12.33
CA ASP A 3 8.42 -13.94 12.00
C ASP A 3 8.04 -13.60 10.55
N SER A 4 7.30 -12.53 10.37
CA SER A 4 6.85 -12.02 9.07
C SER A 4 8.01 -11.68 8.12
N GLU A 5 9.16 -11.27 8.66
CA GLU A 5 10.38 -11.00 7.89
C GLU A 5 10.94 -12.23 7.17
N THR A 6 10.81 -13.42 7.78
CA THR A 6 11.32 -14.67 7.18
C THR A 6 10.48 -15.14 5.98
N ILE A 7 9.24 -14.68 5.87
CA ILE A 7 8.33 -15.04 4.77
C ILE A 7 8.60 -14.16 3.55
N ASP A 8 8.81 -12.86 3.75
CA ASP A 8 9.08 -11.92 2.65
C ASP A 8 10.42 -12.19 1.95
N THR A 9 11.49 -12.50 2.73
CA THR A 9 12.80 -12.84 2.16
C THR A 9 12.73 -14.15 1.35
N LYS A 10 12.01 -15.17 1.83
CA LYS A 10 11.84 -16.43 1.08
C LYS A 10 10.98 -16.31 -0.17
N VAL A 11 10.07 -15.35 -0.23
CA VAL A 11 9.24 -15.10 -1.43
C VAL A 11 10.03 -14.29 -2.47
N SER A 12 10.91 -13.38 -2.03
CA SER A 12 11.83 -12.64 -2.89
C SER A 12 12.87 -13.58 -3.54
N ASP A 13 13.56 -14.39 -2.74
CA ASP A 13 14.57 -15.33 -3.22
C ASP A 13 13.99 -16.37 -4.20
N LYS A 14 12.77 -16.87 -3.94
CA LYS A 14 12.08 -17.78 -4.87
C LYS A 14 11.61 -17.14 -6.17
N LYS A 15 11.34 -15.81 -6.16
CA LYS A 15 10.99 -15.10 -7.41
C LYS A 15 12.23 -14.81 -8.26
N GLU A 16 13.36 -14.51 -7.65
CA GLU A 16 14.62 -14.33 -8.36
C GLU A 16 15.12 -15.67 -8.94
N GLU A 17 15.15 -16.75 -8.16
CA GLU A 17 15.49 -18.11 -8.66
C GLU A 17 14.55 -18.56 -9.82
N PHE A 18 13.25 -18.29 -9.72
CA PHE A 18 12.30 -18.68 -10.78
C PHE A 18 12.46 -17.84 -12.04
N ASN A 19 12.87 -16.59 -11.95
CA ASN A 19 13.18 -15.76 -13.11
C ASN A 19 14.49 -16.16 -13.75
N ASP A 20 15.55 -16.43 -12.97
CA ASP A 20 16.84 -16.83 -13.46
C ASP A 20 16.79 -18.21 -14.14
N GLU A 21 16.07 -19.19 -13.58
CA GLU A 21 15.84 -20.49 -14.22
C GLU A 21 15.07 -20.37 -15.54
N GLN A 22 14.08 -19.45 -15.64
CA GLN A 22 13.36 -19.24 -16.90
C GLN A 22 14.20 -18.51 -17.96
N GLU A 23 15.06 -17.58 -17.55
CA GLU A 23 15.99 -16.93 -18.48
C GLU A 23 17.09 -17.88 -18.96
N GLU A 24 17.60 -18.80 -18.13
CA GLU A 24 18.54 -19.84 -18.53
C GLU A 24 17.89 -20.88 -19.45
N GLU A 25 16.68 -21.39 -19.16
CA GLU A 25 15.96 -22.30 -20.06
C GLU A 25 15.62 -21.66 -21.42
N ILE A 26 15.32 -20.37 -21.45
CA ILE A 26 15.07 -19.62 -22.70
C ILE A 26 16.36 -19.46 -23.50
N ASN A 27 17.49 -19.24 -22.84
CA ASN A 27 18.81 -19.11 -23.49
C ASN A 27 19.33 -20.45 -24.01
N ASP A 28 19.23 -21.54 -23.25
CA ASP A 28 19.62 -22.88 -23.69
C ASP A 28 18.80 -23.35 -24.88
N ASN A 29 17.48 -23.15 -24.88
CA ASN A 29 16.63 -23.39 -26.03
C ASN A 29 16.99 -22.51 -27.24
N HIS A 30 17.55 -21.33 -27.01
CA HIS A 30 17.99 -20.42 -28.06
C HIS A 30 19.31 -20.91 -28.72
N GLU A 31 20.21 -21.52 -27.98
CA GLU A 31 21.43 -22.10 -28.52
C GLU A 31 21.18 -23.44 -29.25
N GLU A 32 20.34 -24.34 -28.73
CA GLU A 32 19.94 -25.57 -29.41
C GLU A 32 19.22 -25.29 -30.75
N THR A 33 18.38 -24.24 -30.80
CA THR A 33 17.73 -23.84 -32.04
C THR A 33 18.71 -23.22 -33.04
N LYS A 34 19.80 -22.57 -32.59
CA LYS A 34 20.86 -22.10 -33.49
C LYS A 34 21.65 -23.23 -34.17
N GLU A 35 21.89 -24.35 -33.49
CA GLU A 35 22.53 -25.52 -34.11
C GLU A 35 21.62 -26.23 -35.12
N LYS A 36 20.32 -26.32 -34.88
CA LYS A 36 19.34 -26.83 -35.85
C LYS A 36 19.17 -25.94 -37.09
N ARG A 37 19.64 -24.67 -37.04
CA ARG A 37 19.64 -23.70 -38.15
C ARG A 37 20.38 -24.20 -39.42
N LYS A 38 21.33 -25.07 -39.28
CA LYS A 38 22.14 -25.56 -40.40
C LYS A 38 21.36 -26.48 -41.37
N ASN A 39 20.15 -26.90 -41.01
CA ASN A 39 19.40 -27.93 -41.77
C ASN A 39 17.99 -27.52 -42.23
N ILE A 40 17.49 -26.34 -41.92
CA ILE A 40 16.14 -25.88 -42.29
C ILE A 40 16.26 -24.51 -42.93
N GLY A 41 15.66 -24.31 -44.12
CA GLY A 41 15.80 -23.08 -44.92
C GLY A 41 15.56 -21.78 -44.12
N ASP A 42 16.44 -20.79 -44.32
CA ASP A 42 16.55 -19.54 -43.54
C ASP A 42 15.24 -18.73 -43.36
N GLY A 43 14.27 -18.93 -44.23
CA GLY A 43 12.98 -18.21 -44.18
C GLY A 43 12.07 -18.66 -43.04
N VAL A 44 11.92 -19.95 -42.79
CA VAL A 44 11.01 -20.50 -41.78
C VAL A 44 11.50 -20.19 -40.36
N ILE A 45 12.81 -20.12 -40.17
CA ILE A 45 13.43 -19.81 -38.88
C ILE A 45 13.26 -18.31 -38.54
N ASN A 46 13.43 -17.41 -39.51
CA ASN A 46 13.23 -15.99 -39.31
C ASN A 46 11.77 -15.68 -38.94
N ASP A 47 10.81 -16.34 -39.54
CA ASP A 47 9.39 -16.19 -39.20
C ASP A 47 9.08 -16.70 -37.76
N LEU A 48 9.75 -17.78 -37.34
CA LEU A 48 9.60 -18.29 -35.97
C LEU A 48 10.19 -17.34 -34.93
N TYR A 49 11.38 -16.76 -35.21
CA TYR A 49 11.98 -15.78 -34.32
C TYR A 49 11.15 -14.50 -34.23
N ALA A 50 10.63 -14.00 -35.36
CA ALA A 50 9.72 -12.86 -35.37
C ALA A 50 8.47 -13.12 -34.48
N SER A 51 7.90 -14.34 -34.60
CA SER A 51 6.75 -14.73 -33.77
C SER A 51 7.08 -14.81 -32.25
N ILE A 52 8.28 -15.26 -31.92
CA ILE A 52 8.75 -15.32 -30.53
C ILE A 52 8.96 -13.91 -29.97
N ASP A 53 9.53 -13.01 -30.77
CA ASP A 53 9.75 -11.62 -30.34
C ASP A 53 8.43 -10.85 -30.23
N GLU A 54 7.47 -11.09 -31.13
CA GLU A 54 6.09 -10.57 -31.00
C GLU A 54 5.40 -11.09 -29.72
N PHE A 55 5.60 -12.36 -29.39
CA PHE A 55 5.05 -12.96 -28.18
C PHE A 55 5.68 -12.38 -26.90
N LYS A 56 7.00 -12.16 -26.89
CA LYS A 56 7.69 -11.47 -25.77
C LYS A 56 7.17 -10.06 -25.56
N GLU A 57 7.02 -9.29 -26.65
CA GLU A 57 6.44 -7.94 -26.59
C GLU A 57 4.98 -7.98 -26.10
N TYR A 58 4.20 -8.95 -26.54
CA TYR A 58 2.83 -9.14 -26.05
C TYR A 58 2.77 -9.41 -24.55
N ILE A 59 3.62 -10.32 -24.03
CA ILE A 59 3.70 -10.63 -22.59
C ILE A 59 4.13 -9.39 -21.80
N LYS A 60 5.15 -8.66 -22.25
CA LYS A 60 5.63 -7.44 -21.63
C LYS A 60 4.55 -6.35 -21.57
N ASN A 61 3.79 -6.18 -22.65
CA ASN A 61 2.69 -5.23 -22.69
C ASN A 61 1.51 -5.68 -21.81
N MET A 62 1.27 -6.98 -21.68
CA MET A 62 0.25 -7.53 -20.77
C MET A 62 0.62 -7.30 -19.30
N GLN A 63 1.89 -7.50 -18.92
CA GLN A 63 2.40 -7.19 -17.59
C GLN A 63 2.26 -5.68 -17.28
N LYS A 64 2.73 -4.81 -18.17
CA LYS A 64 2.58 -3.35 -18.00
C LYS A 64 1.11 -2.93 -17.81
N ASN A 65 0.20 -3.52 -18.56
CA ASN A 65 -1.22 -3.22 -18.42
C ASN A 65 -1.82 -3.73 -17.10
N ALA A 66 -1.36 -4.89 -16.61
CA ALA A 66 -1.76 -5.44 -15.32
C ALA A 66 -1.25 -4.56 -14.17
N ASP A 67 0.02 -4.14 -14.22
CA ASP A 67 0.64 -3.28 -13.20
C ASP A 67 -0.01 -1.90 -13.16
N ARG A 68 -0.31 -1.31 -14.34
CA ARG A 68 -1.05 -0.04 -14.42
C ARG A 68 -2.45 -0.16 -13.81
N LYS A 69 -3.21 -1.21 -14.14
CA LYS A 69 -4.54 -1.44 -13.56
C LYS A 69 -4.47 -1.67 -12.05
N TYR A 70 -3.45 -2.36 -11.58
CA TYR A 70 -3.23 -2.55 -10.15
C TYR A 70 -2.89 -1.23 -9.43
N ALA A 71 -2.06 -0.38 -10.04
CA ALA A 71 -1.75 0.95 -9.51
C ALA A 71 -2.99 1.87 -9.49
N GLU A 72 -3.81 1.85 -10.55
CA GLU A 72 -5.09 2.57 -10.62
C GLU A 72 -6.07 2.06 -9.56
N TYR A 73 -6.18 0.74 -9.38
CA TYR A 73 -7.00 0.13 -8.33
C TYR A 73 -6.53 0.56 -6.94
N LYS A 74 -5.21 0.58 -6.70
CA LYS A 74 -4.63 1.02 -5.43
C LYS A 74 -4.89 2.50 -5.15
N LYS A 75 -4.87 3.37 -6.17
CA LYS A 75 -5.24 4.79 -6.07
C LYS A 75 -6.74 4.99 -5.78
N SER A 76 -7.61 4.13 -6.29
CA SER A 76 -9.07 4.21 -6.10
C SER A 76 -9.56 3.57 -4.80
N THR A 77 -8.74 2.77 -4.15
CA THR A 77 -9.11 2.07 -2.90
C THR A 77 -8.76 2.93 -1.70
N VAL A 78 -9.75 3.20 -0.85
CA VAL A 78 -9.54 3.88 0.43
C VAL A 78 -8.63 3.02 1.31
N GLN A 79 -7.47 3.57 1.67
CA GLN A 79 -6.50 2.92 2.52
C GLN A 79 -6.70 3.33 3.98
N THR A 80 -6.11 2.60 4.92
CA THR A 80 -6.18 2.95 6.34
C THR A 80 -4.96 3.76 6.76
N ILE A 81 -5.15 4.80 7.59
CA ILE A 81 -4.07 5.51 8.26
C ILE A 81 -3.50 4.63 9.36
N ASP A 82 -2.16 4.57 9.48
CA ASP A 82 -1.49 3.87 10.56
C ASP A 82 -1.56 4.71 11.83
N ILE A 83 -2.02 4.10 12.92
CA ILE A 83 -2.16 4.76 14.21
C ILE A 83 -1.59 3.92 15.35
N ASP A 84 -1.05 4.61 16.36
CA ASP A 84 -0.92 4.07 17.71
C ASP A 84 -2.08 4.62 18.54
N LEU A 85 -2.82 3.77 19.24
CA LEU A 85 -3.89 4.14 20.17
C LEU A 85 -3.52 3.67 21.56
N ILE A 86 -3.48 4.62 22.50
CA ILE A 86 -3.19 4.35 23.91
C ILE A 86 -4.38 4.84 24.74
N GLU A 87 -4.87 4.00 25.62
CA GLU A 87 -5.89 4.33 26.59
C GLU A 87 -5.26 4.59 27.96
N THR A 88 -5.63 5.70 28.58
CA THR A 88 -5.34 6.01 29.98
C THR A 88 -6.64 5.98 30.79
N LYS A 89 -6.54 6.22 32.10
CA LYS A 89 -7.72 6.32 32.95
C LYS A 89 -8.71 7.37 32.46
N ASP A 90 -8.21 8.52 32.03
CA ASP A 90 -9.00 9.71 31.81
C ASP A 90 -9.10 10.12 30.33
N ALA A 91 -8.31 9.51 29.44
CA ALA A 91 -8.24 9.91 28.02
C ALA A 91 -7.79 8.76 27.10
N TYR A 92 -8.07 8.95 25.82
CA TYR A 92 -7.45 8.22 24.72
C TYR A 92 -6.41 9.11 24.04
N HIS A 93 -5.28 8.53 23.66
CA HIS A 93 -4.19 9.22 22.96
C HIS A 93 -3.96 8.52 21.63
N ILE A 94 -4.06 9.26 20.54
CA ILE A 94 -3.82 8.75 19.20
C ILE A 94 -2.59 9.43 18.63
N LYS A 95 -1.71 8.63 18.03
CA LYS A 95 -0.63 9.09 17.17
C LYS A 95 -0.90 8.54 15.77
N ALA A 96 -1.18 9.41 14.80
CA ALA A 96 -1.47 9.03 13.41
C ALA A 96 -0.35 9.45 12.47
N ALA A 97 0.05 8.58 11.56
CA ALA A 97 1.08 8.85 10.56
C ALA A 97 0.44 9.28 9.23
N VAL A 98 0.70 10.53 8.82
CA VAL A 98 0.26 11.14 7.56
C VAL A 98 1.44 11.82 6.86
N PRO A 99 2.46 11.07 6.43
CA PRO A 99 3.68 11.62 5.86
C PRO A 99 3.40 12.36 4.55
N GLY A 100 4.08 13.50 4.34
CA GLY A 100 3.96 14.28 3.11
C GLY A 100 2.67 15.09 2.97
N VAL A 101 1.80 15.11 4.00
CA VAL A 101 0.54 15.86 3.99
C VAL A 101 0.72 17.18 4.74
N SER A 102 0.06 18.22 4.27
CA SER A 102 -0.06 19.50 5.01
C SER A 102 -1.16 19.38 6.06
N LYS A 103 -1.06 20.18 7.13
CA LYS A 103 -2.06 20.13 8.22
C LYS A 103 -3.47 20.50 7.73
N GLU A 104 -3.56 21.32 6.70
CA GLU A 104 -4.80 21.78 6.07
C GLU A 104 -5.52 20.66 5.32
N ASP A 105 -4.79 19.61 4.91
CA ASP A 105 -5.32 18.45 4.16
C ASP A 105 -5.66 17.28 5.08
N VAL A 106 -5.52 17.45 6.40
CA VAL A 106 -5.94 16.46 7.39
C VAL A 106 -7.30 16.85 7.95
N MET A 107 -8.29 16.00 7.75
CA MET A 107 -9.62 16.16 8.32
C MET A 107 -9.80 15.25 9.53
N ILE A 108 -10.36 15.79 10.61
CA ILE A 108 -10.64 15.06 11.83
C ILE A 108 -12.09 15.31 12.20
N GLU A 109 -12.83 14.26 12.45
CA GLU A 109 -14.20 14.29 12.93
C GLU A 109 -14.32 13.41 14.18
N ALA A 110 -15.08 13.87 15.15
CA ALA A 110 -15.37 13.11 16.37
C ALA A 110 -16.88 13.13 16.64
N GLY A 111 -17.43 11.97 16.95
CA GLY A 111 -18.77 11.77 17.44
C GLY A 111 -18.75 11.42 18.94
N ASP A 112 -19.91 11.08 19.49
CA ASP A 112 -20.07 10.80 20.93
C ASP A 112 -19.14 9.67 21.42
N ASN A 113 -18.86 8.68 20.57
CA ASN A 113 -18.04 7.51 20.90
C ASN A 113 -17.20 7.01 19.71
N ASP A 114 -17.00 7.83 18.69
CA ASP A 114 -16.16 7.50 17.56
C ASP A 114 -15.31 8.70 17.14
N PHE A 115 -14.26 8.39 16.39
CA PHE A 115 -13.29 9.35 15.90
C PHE A 115 -12.83 8.91 14.52
N THR A 116 -12.81 9.83 13.58
CA THR A 116 -12.34 9.57 12.22
C THR A 116 -11.26 10.57 11.84
N ILE A 117 -10.16 10.06 11.30
CA ILE A 117 -9.13 10.87 10.66
C ILE A 117 -9.05 10.49 9.19
N GLU A 118 -9.03 11.50 8.33
CA GLU A 118 -8.92 11.37 6.88
C GLU A 118 -7.79 12.26 6.37
N ALA A 119 -7.02 11.75 5.40
CA ALA A 119 -6.00 12.51 4.70
C ALA A 119 -5.79 11.93 3.29
N THR A 120 -5.35 12.78 2.35
CA THR A 120 -4.91 12.32 1.03
C THR A 120 -3.40 12.38 0.95
N LEU A 121 -2.76 11.21 0.81
CA LEU A 121 -1.32 11.07 0.69
C LEU A 121 -0.93 11.07 -0.79
N ASN A 122 0.00 11.94 -1.17
CA ASN A 122 0.47 12.02 -2.54
C ASN A 122 1.27 10.78 -2.92
N ALA A 123 1.05 10.29 -4.13
CA ALA A 123 1.85 9.20 -4.67
C ALA A 123 3.15 9.77 -5.23
N TYR A 124 4.29 9.15 -4.92
CA TYR A 124 5.59 9.62 -5.41
C TYR A 124 5.69 9.60 -6.94
N ILE A 125 4.97 8.70 -7.61
CA ILE A 125 4.89 8.66 -9.08
C ILE A 125 4.29 9.94 -9.68
N ASP A 126 3.48 10.68 -8.92
CA ASP A 126 2.83 11.90 -9.42
C ASP A 126 3.83 13.06 -9.58
N GLU A 127 5.08 12.93 -9.10
CA GLU A 127 6.19 13.87 -9.30
C GLU A 127 6.95 13.64 -10.63
N PHE A 128 6.64 12.55 -11.34
CA PHE A 128 7.33 12.16 -12.58
C PHE A 128 6.44 12.36 -13.80
N GLU A 129 7.09 12.55 -14.95
CA GLU A 129 6.41 12.67 -16.25
C GLU A 129 5.88 11.32 -16.75
N GLU A 130 5.11 11.33 -17.86
CA GLU A 130 4.28 10.21 -18.35
C GLU A 130 5.02 8.87 -18.62
N GLU A 131 6.35 8.87 -18.77
CA GLU A 131 7.13 7.66 -19.05
C GLU A 131 7.59 6.89 -17.80
N ALA A 132 7.25 7.36 -16.58
CA ALA A 132 7.67 6.72 -15.36
C ALA A 132 6.79 5.49 -15.02
N GLU A 133 7.44 4.40 -14.57
CA GLU A 133 6.79 3.16 -14.18
C GLU A 133 7.08 2.84 -12.71
N VAL A 134 6.05 2.44 -11.96
CA VAL A 134 6.23 2.01 -10.56
C VAL A 134 6.64 0.54 -10.55
N ILE A 135 7.89 0.26 -10.25
CA ILE A 135 8.41 -1.11 -10.10
C ILE A 135 8.02 -1.71 -8.74
N ALA A 136 8.06 -0.90 -7.67
CA ALA A 136 7.64 -1.32 -6.34
C ALA A 136 7.09 -0.13 -5.54
N SER A 137 6.02 -0.34 -4.76
CA SER A 137 5.46 0.67 -3.87
C SER A 137 4.90 0.03 -2.62
N SER A 138 5.52 0.31 -1.47
CA SER A 138 5.02 -0.05 -0.13
C SER A 138 4.45 1.15 0.64
N ILE A 139 4.72 2.36 0.18
CA ILE A 139 4.21 3.59 0.80
C ILE A 139 2.74 3.79 0.41
N LYS A 140 1.92 4.11 1.39
CA LYS A 140 0.50 4.41 1.18
C LYS A 140 0.34 5.71 0.41
N SER A 141 -0.63 5.75 -0.50
CA SER A 141 -0.96 6.93 -1.29
C SER A 141 -2.45 6.96 -1.63
N GLY A 142 -2.96 8.13 -1.99
CA GLY A 142 -4.38 8.34 -2.24
C GLY A 142 -5.16 8.63 -0.95
N LYS A 143 -6.47 8.44 -1.00
CA LYS A 143 -7.35 8.69 0.14
C LYS A 143 -7.11 7.64 1.23
N CYS A 144 -6.74 8.10 2.43
CA CYS A 144 -6.52 7.29 3.61
C CYS A 144 -7.50 7.71 4.73
N VAL A 145 -8.14 6.74 5.36
CA VAL A 145 -9.13 6.98 6.43
C VAL A 145 -8.90 6.01 7.57
N LYS A 146 -9.07 6.48 8.79
CA LYS A 146 -9.10 5.63 9.98
C LYS A 146 -10.24 6.07 10.89
N THR A 147 -11.17 5.15 11.15
CA THR A 147 -12.21 5.33 12.17
C THR A 147 -11.91 4.43 13.36
N VAL A 148 -12.02 4.98 14.55
CA VAL A 148 -11.87 4.30 15.84
C VAL A 148 -13.16 4.47 16.62
N ARG A 149 -13.66 3.40 17.22
CA ARG A 149 -14.78 3.42 18.15
C ARG A 149 -14.29 3.16 19.56
N PHE A 150 -14.86 3.88 20.52
CA PHE A 150 -14.50 3.83 21.93
C PHE A 150 -15.68 3.28 22.76
N GLU A 151 -15.36 2.66 23.88
CA GLU A 151 -16.36 2.16 24.82
C GLU A 151 -16.99 3.29 25.65
N ASN A 152 -16.21 4.34 25.92
CA ASN A 152 -16.65 5.48 26.70
C ASN A 152 -17.09 6.63 25.79
N SER A 153 -18.05 7.42 26.24
CA SER A 153 -18.37 8.69 25.60
C SER A 153 -17.20 9.65 25.69
N LEU A 154 -17.04 10.48 24.67
CA LEU A 154 -15.93 11.41 24.51
C LEU A 154 -16.34 12.80 24.97
N ASP A 155 -15.41 13.52 25.59
CA ASP A 155 -15.55 14.94 25.90
C ASP A 155 -15.12 15.76 24.66
N LEU A 156 -16.07 15.97 23.76
CA LEU A 156 -15.84 16.58 22.45
C LEU A 156 -15.30 18.01 22.53
N GLU A 157 -15.64 18.74 23.60
CA GLU A 157 -15.24 20.13 23.78
C GLU A 157 -13.74 20.27 24.15
N ASN A 158 -13.16 19.22 24.72
CA ASN A 158 -11.79 19.21 25.21
C ASN A 158 -10.83 18.34 24.38
N ILE A 159 -11.26 17.89 23.18
CA ILE A 159 -10.36 17.21 22.25
C ILE A 159 -9.31 18.19 21.74
N THR A 160 -8.05 17.75 21.74
CA THR A 160 -6.95 18.52 21.17
C THR A 160 -6.18 17.71 20.14
N ALA A 161 -5.76 18.38 19.06
CA ALA A 161 -4.95 17.77 18.01
C ALA A 161 -3.74 18.66 17.68
N LYS A 162 -2.57 18.06 17.51
CA LYS A 162 -1.33 18.74 17.13
C LYS A 162 -0.69 18.03 15.95
N PHE A 163 -0.46 18.75 14.86
CA PHE A 163 0.26 18.28 13.70
C PHE A 163 1.74 18.69 13.77
N THR A 164 2.64 17.75 13.51
CA THR A 164 4.09 18.01 13.45
C THR A 164 4.77 16.98 12.56
N ASN A 165 5.44 17.41 11.50
CA ASN A 165 6.28 16.57 10.63
C ASN A 165 5.55 15.31 10.11
N GLY A 166 4.30 15.46 9.63
CA GLY A 166 3.52 14.33 9.10
C GLY A 166 2.98 13.39 10.19
N ILE A 167 3.01 13.80 11.45
CA ILE A 167 2.40 13.09 12.57
C ILE A 167 1.31 13.96 13.20
N VAL A 168 0.14 13.37 13.42
CA VAL A 168 -0.96 13.98 14.19
C VAL A 168 -1.01 13.32 15.56
N LEU A 169 -0.86 14.14 16.60
CA LEU A 169 -1.03 13.72 17.99
C LEU A 169 -2.37 14.24 18.48
N ILE A 170 -3.25 13.34 18.92
CA ILE A 170 -4.59 13.67 19.34
C ILE A 170 -4.78 13.18 20.78
N ASN A 171 -5.31 14.06 21.61
CA ASN A 171 -5.74 13.74 22.98
C ASN A 171 -7.27 13.86 23.04
N ILE A 172 -7.93 12.80 23.43
CA ILE A 172 -9.38 12.68 23.49
C ILE A 172 -9.78 12.34 24.93
N PRO A 173 -10.20 13.32 25.73
CA PRO A 173 -10.65 13.05 27.09
C PRO A 173 -11.95 12.23 27.10
N LYS A 174 -12.10 11.37 28.10
CA LYS A 174 -13.33 10.63 28.35
C LYS A 174 -14.34 11.53 29.04
N LEU A 175 -15.59 11.47 28.61
CA LEU A 175 -16.66 12.19 29.29
C LEU A 175 -16.91 11.56 30.65
N ILE A 176 -16.65 12.32 31.73
CA ILE A 176 -16.88 11.86 33.08
C ILE A 176 -18.34 12.18 33.46
N ILE A 177 -19.18 11.12 33.46
CA ILE A 177 -20.56 11.24 33.94
C ILE A 177 -20.56 10.99 35.46
N PRO A 178 -20.91 11.97 36.30
CA PRO A 178 -20.96 11.77 37.74
C PRO A 178 -22.03 10.75 38.11
N LYS A 179 -21.66 9.77 38.91
CA LYS A 179 -22.61 8.78 39.45
C LYS A 179 -23.42 9.39 40.58
N HIS A 180 -24.73 9.37 40.49
CA HIS A 180 -25.62 9.77 41.57
C HIS A 180 -25.94 8.55 42.45
N LYS A 181 -25.83 8.75 43.76
CA LYS A 181 -26.21 7.75 44.75
C LYS A 181 -27.74 7.81 44.92
N ILE A 182 -28.42 6.71 44.64
CA ILE A 182 -29.85 6.57 44.86
C ILE A 182 -30.03 5.95 46.25
N ASN A 183 -30.76 6.63 47.13
CA ASN A 183 -31.16 6.05 48.38
C ASN A 183 -32.44 5.22 48.15
N VAL A 184 -32.45 3.99 48.65
CA VAL A 184 -33.62 3.11 48.65
C VAL A 184 -34.39 3.40 49.94
N GLU A 185 -35.68 3.78 49.79
CA GLU A 185 -36.59 3.92 50.92
C GLU A 185 -37.17 2.58 51.36
#